data_fa216af717cc1b1afbaa3b19e96da526
#
_entry.id   fa216af717cc1b1afbaa3b19e96da526
#
_cell.length_a   1.000
_cell.length_b   1.000
_cell.length_c   1.000
_cell.angle_alpha   90.00
_cell.angle_beta   90.00
_cell.angle_gamma   90.00
#
_symmetry.space_group_name_H-M   'P 1'
#
loop_
_entity.id
_entity.type
_entity.pdbx_description
1 polymer ?
#
loop_
_entity_poly.entity_id
_entity_poly.type
_entity_poly.pdbx_seq_one_letter_code
_entity_poly.pdbx_strand_id
1 'polypeptide(L)'
;MSLRNEIENALARYALAYDDGDMDGVERVFGETAVFTMKIGDGDLIGPLNGREEIMGLFRGAHESQTDQRRHITTNLLIDEIDEKNVCTVSYLLITSAENGALRALSTGKYEDEWTRSGGDWVLTKRHIALDLPY
;
A
#
# COMPACT_ATOMS: atom_id res chain seq x y z
N MET A 1 -9.21 -17.57 11.51
CA MET A 1 -8.81 -16.16 11.60
C MET A 1 -9.95 -15.31 11.08
N SER A 2 -10.27 -14.20 11.72
CA SER A 2 -11.33 -13.31 11.24
C SER A 2 -10.91 -12.57 9.98
N LEU A 3 -11.88 -12.09 9.20
CA LEU A 3 -11.63 -11.28 8.02
C LEU A 3 -10.75 -10.07 8.36
N ARG A 4 -11.06 -9.36 9.45
CA ARG A 4 -10.26 -8.21 9.89
C ARG A 4 -8.80 -8.58 10.09
N ASN A 5 -8.55 -9.68 10.80
CA ASN A 5 -7.18 -10.14 11.03
C ASN A 5 -6.47 -10.50 9.73
N GLU A 6 -7.18 -11.12 8.79
CA GLU A 6 -6.61 -11.47 7.49
C GLU A 6 -6.22 -10.23 6.67
N ILE A 7 -7.08 -9.22 6.64
CA ILE A 7 -6.81 -7.97 5.93
C ILE A 7 -5.69 -7.19 6.63
N GLU A 8 -5.73 -7.10 7.96
CA GLU A 8 -4.65 -6.45 8.72
C GLU A 8 -3.30 -7.11 8.47
N ASN A 9 -3.28 -8.45 8.41
CA ASN A 9 -2.05 -9.18 8.10
C ASN A 9 -1.56 -8.89 6.68
N ALA A 10 -2.47 -8.78 5.71
CA ALA A 10 -2.09 -8.43 4.34
C ALA A 10 -1.49 -7.02 4.25
N LEU A 11 -2.11 -6.06 4.94
CA LEU A 11 -1.57 -4.69 5.04
C LEU A 11 -0.21 -4.67 5.72
N ALA A 12 -0.05 -5.46 6.79
CA ALA A 12 1.22 -5.57 7.51
C ALA A 12 2.31 -6.22 6.64
N ARG A 13 1.98 -7.27 5.88
CA ARG A 13 2.94 -7.90 4.96
C ARG A 13 3.45 -6.90 3.93
N TYR A 14 2.56 -6.08 3.38
CA TYR A 14 2.93 -5.03 2.44
C TYR A 14 3.90 -4.03 3.07
N ALA A 15 3.54 -3.48 4.24
CA ALA A 15 4.33 -2.46 4.92
C ALA A 15 5.71 -3.00 5.33
N LEU A 16 5.74 -4.17 5.98
CA LEU A 16 7.00 -4.77 6.42
C LEU A 16 7.91 -5.11 5.25
N ALA A 17 7.37 -5.66 4.18
CA ALA A 17 8.16 -5.96 2.98
C ALA A 17 8.72 -4.69 2.35
N TYR A 18 7.88 -3.67 2.19
CA TYR A 18 8.30 -2.40 1.60
C TYR A 18 9.42 -1.75 2.42
N ASP A 19 9.22 -1.67 3.74
CA ASP A 19 10.18 -1.03 4.64
C ASP A 19 11.50 -1.77 4.71
N ASP A 20 11.50 -3.08 4.50
CA ASP A 20 12.71 -3.92 4.48
C ASP A 20 13.37 -3.99 3.10
N GLY A 21 12.77 -3.37 2.07
CA GLY A 21 13.29 -3.45 0.72
C GLY A 21 13.01 -4.78 0.02
N ASP A 22 12.10 -5.59 0.56
CA ASP A 22 11.68 -6.86 -0.03
C ASP A 22 10.58 -6.60 -1.08
N MET A 23 11.00 -6.20 -2.28
CA MET A 23 10.06 -5.84 -3.34
C MET A 23 9.26 -7.05 -3.84
N ASP A 24 9.82 -8.26 -3.78
CA ASP A 24 9.07 -9.47 -4.11
C ASP A 24 7.93 -9.70 -3.11
N GLY A 25 8.17 -9.37 -1.84
CA GLY A 25 7.11 -9.41 -0.80
C GLY A 25 6.00 -8.41 -1.06
N VAL A 26 6.34 -7.21 -1.50
CA VAL A 26 5.36 -6.19 -1.92
C VAL A 26 4.53 -6.71 -3.10
N GLU A 27 5.22 -7.25 -4.11
CA GLU A 27 4.58 -7.78 -5.31
C GLU A 27 3.51 -8.82 -4.99
N ARG A 28 3.77 -9.69 -4.03
CA ARG A 28 2.83 -10.78 -3.65
C ARG A 28 1.51 -10.26 -3.09
N VAL A 29 1.45 -9.03 -2.60
CA VAL A 29 0.21 -8.45 -2.07
C VAL A 29 -0.69 -7.93 -3.19
N PHE A 30 -0.14 -7.63 -4.37
CA PHE A 30 -0.92 -7.19 -5.52
C PHE A 30 -1.37 -8.38 -6.37
N GLY A 31 -2.62 -8.36 -6.80
CA GLY A 31 -3.12 -9.28 -7.81
C GLY A 31 -2.44 -9.01 -9.16
N GLU A 32 -2.43 -10.01 -10.03
CA GLU A 32 -1.73 -9.93 -11.31
C GLU A 32 -2.23 -8.78 -12.20
N THR A 33 -3.54 -8.51 -12.17
CA THR A 33 -4.18 -7.47 -12.96
C THR A 33 -4.60 -6.25 -12.13
N ALA A 34 -3.97 -6.05 -10.98
CA ALA A 34 -4.29 -4.93 -10.09
C ALA A 34 -4.14 -3.58 -10.77
N VAL A 35 -4.92 -2.60 -10.30
CA VAL A 35 -4.85 -1.21 -10.78
C VAL A 35 -4.42 -0.31 -9.62
N PHE A 36 -3.46 0.56 -9.88
CA PHE A 36 -2.91 1.46 -8.89
C PHE A 36 -3.05 2.90 -9.36
N THR A 37 -3.53 3.77 -8.45
CA THR A 37 -3.54 5.23 -8.66
C THR A 37 -3.06 5.92 -7.41
N MET A 38 -2.54 7.14 -7.56
CA MET A 38 -2.13 7.96 -6.43
C MET A 38 -2.42 9.43 -6.73
N LYS A 39 -2.74 10.18 -5.69
CA LYS A 39 -2.88 11.63 -5.76
C LYS A 39 -2.20 12.24 -4.55
N ILE A 40 -1.46 13.31 -4.76
CA ILE A 40 -0.76 14.03 -3.69
C ILE A 40 -1.40 15.40 -3.56
N GLY A 41 -2.12 15.63 -2.46
CA GLY A 41 -2.84 16.89 -2.22
C GLY A 41 -3.80 17.19 -3.38
N ASP A 42 -3.72 18.39 -3.91
CA ASP A 42 -4.53 18.84 -5.05
C ASP A 42 -3.86 18.60 -6.40
N GLY A 43 -2.77 17.84 -6.43
CA GLY A 43 -2.03 17.54 -7.66
C GLY A 43 -2.80 16.65 -8.62
N ASP A 44 -2.22 16.43 -9.79
CA ASP A 44 -2.81 15.57 -10.81
C ASP A 44 -2.79 14.09 -10.37
N LEU A 45 -3.73 13.33 -10.93
CA LEU A 45 -3.77 11.89 -10.71
C LEU A 45 -2.53 11.23 -11.32
N ILE A 46 -1.84 10.42 -10.52
CA ILE A 46 -0.74 9.58 -10.96
C ILE A 46 -1.31 8.20 -11.30
N GLY A 47 -1.03 7.73 -12.50
CA GLY A 47 -1.61 6.51 -13.03
C GLY A 47 -2.88 6.75 -13.87
N PRO A 48 -3.71 5.73 -14.11
CA PRO A 48 -3.58 4.39 -13.52
C PRO A 48 -2.38 3.61 -14.04
N LEU A 49 -1.78 2.83 -13.13
CA LEU A 49 -0.83 1.79 -13.48
C LEU A 49 -1.61 0.49 -13.55
N ASN A 50 -1.53 -0.20 -14.67
CA ASN A 50 -2.34 -1.38 -14.95
C ASN A 50 -1.47 -2.63 -14.92
N GLY A 51 -1.78 -3.51 -13.98
CA GLY A 51 -1.08 -4.76 -13.81
C GLY A 51 0.09 -4.67 -12.85
N ARG A 52 0.40 -5.81 -12.27
CA ARG A 52 1.46 -5.95 -11.27
C ARG A 52 2.82 -5.47 -11.77
N GLU A 53 3.14 -5.72 -13.03
CA GLU A 53 4.43 -5.34 -13.60
C GLU A 53 4.63 -3.82 -13.61
N GLU A 54 3.64 -3.06 -14.08
CA GLU A 54 3.71 -1.60 -14.07
C GLU A 54 3.79 -1.04 -12.65
N ILE A 55 3.01 -1.60 -11.74
CA ILE A 55 2.99 -1.20 -10.33
C ILE A 55 4.36 -1.41 -9.70
N MET A 56 4.94 -2.57 -9.89
CA MET A 56 6.25 -2.89 -9.31
C MET A 56 7.38 -2.07 -9.92
N GLY A 57 7.24 -1.66 -11.17
CA GLY A 57 8.18 -0.71 -11.79
C GLY A 57 8.27 0.59 -11.00
N LEU A 58 7.15 1.14 -10.59
CA LEU A 58 7.11 2.35 -9.74
C LEU A 58 7.78 2.11 -8.38
N PHE A 59 7.42 1.03 -7.69
CA PHE A 59 7.95 0.75 -6.35
C PHE A 59 9.44 0.44 -6.36
N ARG A 60 9.92 -0.36 -7.31
CA ARG A 60 11.35 -0.68 -7.42
C ARG A 60 12.17 0.57 -7.74
N GLY A 61 11.68 1.43 -8.64
CA GLY A 61 12.33 2.68 -8.97
C GLY A 61 12.42 3.63 -7.78
N ALA A 62 11.33 3.79 -7.03
CA ALA A 62 11.32 4.62 -5.84
C ALA A 62 12.27 4.09 -4.76
N HIS A 63 12.30 2.77 -4.56
CA HIS A 63 13.16 2.16 -3.56
C HIS A 63 14.65 2.33 -3.89
N GLU A 64 15.04 2.24 -5.16
CA GLU A 64 16.44 2.39 -5.58
C GLU A 64 17.03 3.75 -5.22
N SER A 65 16.22 4.81 -5.18
CA SER A 65 16.67 6.15 -4.83
C SER A 65 16.54 6.48 -3.34
N GLN A 66 15.98 5.57 -2.55
CA GLN A 66 15.75 5.80 -1.13
C GLN A 66 17.01 5.57 -0.32
N THR A 67 17.35 6.54 0.56
CA THR A 67 18.54 6.47 1.42
C THR A 67 18.20 6.31 2.90
N ASP A 68 16.95 6.55 3.27
CA ASP A 68 16.47 6.55 4.66
C ASP A 68 15.73 5.25 5.00
N GLN A 69 15.54 5.00 6.29
CA GLN A 69 14.68 3.92 6.75
C GLN A 69 13.27 4.47 6.94
N ARG A 70 12.37 4.04 6.08
CA ARG A 70 10.96 4.40 6.18
C ARG A 70 10.17 3.36 6.94
N ARG A 71 9.07 3.83 7.56
CA ARG A 71 8.07 2.96 8.15
C ARG A 71 6.70 3.41 7.65
N HIS A 72 5.95 2.48 7.09
CA HIS A 72 4.55 2.69 6.69
C HIS A 72 3.68 2.17 7.81
N ILE A 73 2.94 3.07 8.46
CA ILE A 73 2.10 2.75 9.59
C ILE A 73 0.64 2.89 9.15
N THR A 74 -0.10 1.79 9.19
CA THR A 74 -1.49 1.73 8.76
C THR A 74 -2.40 1.63 9.98
N THR A 75 -3.42 2.49 10.02
CA THR A 75 -4.37 2.56 11.13
C THR A 75 -5.79 2.80 10.62
N ASN A 76 -6.77 2.78 11.52
CA ASN A 76 -8.15 3.18 11.23
C ASN A 76 -8.77 2.39 10.08
N LEU A 77 -8.61 1.08 10.15
CA LEU A 77 -9.12 0.20 9.11
C LEU A 77 -10.65 0.07 9.18
N LEU A 78 -11.32 0.45 8.09
CA LEU A 78 -12.74 0.26 7.88
C LEU A 78 -12.93 -0.75 6.75
N ILE A 79 -13.74 -1.78 7.00
CA ILE A 79 -13.99 -2.87 6.05
C ILE A 79 -15.43 -2.86 5.62
N ASP A 80 -15.66 -2.84 4.30
CA ASP A 80 -16.97 -3.05 3.68
C ASP A 80 -16.93 -4.35 2.89
N GLU A 81 -17.68 -5.34 3.34
CA GLU A 81 -17.79 -6.63 2.64
C GLU A 81 -18.78 -6.48 1.48
N ILE A 82 -18.32 -6.77 0.25
CA ILE A 82 -19.18 -6.78 -0.93
C ILE A 82 -19.80 -8.16 -1.07
N ASP A 83 -18.98 -9.20 -0.99
CA ASP A 83 -19.39 -10.61 -1.01
C ASP A 83 -18.30 -11.47 -0.35
N GLU A 84 -18.42 -12.81 -0.44
CA GLU A 84 -17.49 -13.73 0.22
C GLU A 84 -16.04 -13.62 -0.27
N LYS A 85 -15.85 -13.09 -1.49
CA LYS A 85 -14.56 -13.05 -2.17
C LYS A 85 -14.01 -11.64 -2.38
N ASN A 86 -14.84 -10.62 -2.18
CA ASN A 86 -14.49 -9.23 -2.51
C ASN A 86 -14.79 -8.30 -1.34
N VAL A 87 -13.85 -7.46 -1.02
CA VAL A 87 -13.91 -6.53 0.11
C VAL A 87 -13.34 -5.18 -0.33
N CYS A 88 -13.97 -4.11 0.13
CA CYS A 88 -13.41 -2.76 0.02
C CYS A 88 -12.93 -2.32 1.40
N THR A 89 -11.79 -1.63 1.46
CA THR A 89 -11.28 -1.09 2.72
C THR A 89 -10.80 0.32 2.54
N VAL A 90 -10.87 1.09 3.64
CA VAL A 90 -10.22 2.40 3.77
C VAL A 90 -9.37 2.33 5.03
N SER A 91 -8.17 2.87 4.95
CA SER A 91 -7.29 2.96 6.12
C SER A 91 -6.46 4.22 6.06
N TYR A 92 -5.94 4.67 7.21
CA TYR A 92 -5.02 5.78 7.26
C TYR A 92 -3.59 5.29 7.12
N LEU A 93 -2.76 6.14 6.55
CA LEU A 93 -1.33 5.91 6.36
C LEU A 93 -0.53 7.05 7.00
N LEU A 94 0.46 6.68 7.79
CA LEU A 94 1.51 7.59 8.26
C LEU A 94 2.85 7.04 7.79
N ILE A 95 3.65 7.88 7.15
CA ILE A 95 5.00 7.49 6.70
C ILE A 95 6.01 8.27 7.51
N THR A 96 6.92 7.55 8.16
CA THR A 96 8.03 8.15 8.91
C THR A 96 9.35 7.82 8.25
N SER A 97 10.36 8.61 8.55
CA SER A 97 11.72 8.42 8.05
C SER A 97 12.71 8.55 9.19
N ALA A 98 13.65 7.62 9.27
CA ALA A 98 14.79 7.68 10.18
C ALA A 98 16.06 7.77 9.35
N GLU A 99 16.84 8.86 9.53
CA GLU A 99 18.06 9.09 8.78
C GLU A 99 18.96 10.03 9.58
N ASN A 100 20.25 9.73 9.62
CA ASN A 100 21.25 10.59 10.27
C ASN A 100 20.89 10.96 11.72
N GLY A 101 20.33 10.01 12.46
CA GLY A 101 19.98 10.20 13.87
C GLY A 101 18.70 11.01 14.10
N ALA A 102 17.95 11.34 13.05
CA ALA A 102 16.71 12.10 13.17
C ALA A 102 15.51 11.27 12.71
N LEU A 103 14.40 11.40 13.41
CA LEU A 103 13.12 10.82 13.05
C LEU A 103 12.19 11.92 12.59
N ARG A 104 11.58 11.75 11.40
CA ARG A 104 10.65 12.74 10.83
C ARG A 104 9.38 12.06 10.35
N ALA A 105 8.26 12.75 10.48
CA ALA A 105 7.05 12.40 9.75
C ALA A 105 7.17 12.97 8.33
N LEU A 106 6.98 12.14 7.31
CA LEU A 106 7.08 12.57 5.91
C LEU A 106 5.73 12.98 5.35
N SER A 107 4.70 12.16 5.55
CA SER A 107 3.36 12.43 5.06
C SER A 107 2.33 11.59 5.79
N THR A 108 1.08 11.98 5.64
CA THR A 108 -0.07 11.17 6.01
C THR A 108 -0.96 10.97 4.79
N GLY A 109 -1.90 10.05 4.88
CA GLY A 109 -2.84 9.83 3.79
C GLY A 109 -3.80 8.71 4.06
N LYS A 110 -4.44 8.26 2.98
CA LYS A 110 -5.39 7.15 3.00
C LYS A 110 -5.07 6.14 1.92
N TYR A 111 -5.31 4.89 2.24
CA TYR A 111 -5.46 3.83 1.25
C TYR A 111 -6.95 3.58 1.02
N GLU A 112 -7.37 3.60 -0.22
CA GLU A 112 -8.70 3.17 -0.64
C GLU A 112 -8.50 1.92 -1.49
N ASP A 113 -8.85 0.77 -0.94
CA ASP A 113 -8.45 -0.53 -1.48
C ASP A 113 -9.63 -1.41 -1.83
N GLU A 114 -9.46 -2.20 -2.88
CA GLU A 114 -10.32 -3.32 -3.19
C GLU A 114 -9.48 -4.59 -3.17
N TRP A 115 -10.02 -5.63 -2.52
CA TRP A 115 -9.33 -6.90 -2.29
C TRP A 115 -10.16 -8.05 -2.84
N THR A 116 -9.49 -9.10 -3.29
CA THR A 116 -10.13 -10.36 -3.61
C THR A 116 -9.37 -11.51 -2.95
N ARG A 117 -10.09 -12.57 -2.62
CA ARG A 117 -9.47 -13.79 -2.12
C ARG A 117 -8.97 -14.60 -3.31
N SER A 118 -7.67 -14.90 -3.33
CA SER A 118 -7.02 -15.70 -4.35
C SER A 118 -6.27 -16.83 -3.67
N GLY A 119 -6.72 -18.06 -3.88
CA GLY A 119 -6.21 -19.18 -3.11
C GLY A 119 -6.58 -19.03 -1.64
N GLY A 120 -5.60 -19.00 -0.75
CA GLY A 120 -5.80 -18.78 0.69
C GLY A 120 -5.61 -17.34 1.13
N ASP A 121 -5.14 -16.45 0.25
CA ASP A 121 -4.71 -15.11 0.61
C ASP A 121 -5.59 -14.03 -0.01
N TRP A 122 -5.66 -12.89 0.68
CA TRP A 122 -6.26 -11.68 0.14
C TRP A 122 -5.19 -10.92 -0.64
N VAL A 123 -5.54 -10.52 -1.88
CA VAL A 123 -4.68 -9.70 -2.72
C VAL A 123 -5.41 -8.44 -3.16
N LEU A 124 -4.66 -7.36 -3.36
CA LEU A 124 -5.19 -6.10 -3.86
C LEU A 124 -5.54 -6.24 -5.33
N THR A 125 -6.77 -5.89 -5.68
CA THR A 125 -7.20 -5.72 -7.08
C THR A 125 -7.17 -4.26 -7.48
N LYS A 126 -7.23 -3.36 -6.51
CA LYS A 126 -7.14 -1.92 -6.73
C LYS A 126 -6.62 -1.24 -5.48
N ARG A 127 -5.70 -0.30 -5.66
CA ARG A 127 -5.28 0.59 -4.59
C ARG A 127 -5.25 2.01 -5.10
N HIS A 128 -5.91 2.92 -4.39
CA HIS A 128 -5.74 4.35 -4.56
C HIS A 128 -5.11 4.91 -3.30
N ILE A 129 -3.99 5.63 -3.45
CA ILE A 129 -3.32 6.31 -2.34
C ILE A 129 -3.58 7.79 -2.46
N ALA A 130 -4.22 8.37 -1.44
CA ALA A 130 -4.41 9.82 -1.33
C ALA A 130 -3.46 10.34 -0.27
N LEU A 131 -2.34 10.94 -0.68
CA LEU A 131 -1.37 11.54 0.22
C LEU A 131 -1.72 13.00 0.48
N ASP A 132 -1.55 13.45 1.70
CA ASP A 132 -1.80 14.83 2.09
C ASP A 132 -0.66 15.76 1.66
N LEU A 133 0.57 15.26 1.70
CA LEU A 133 1.79 16.01 1.36
C LEU A 133 2.74 15.15 0.54
N PRO A 134 3.55 15.75 -0.35
CA PRO A 134 4.61 15.04 -1.03
C PRO A 134 5.78 14.76 -0.07
N TYR A 135 6.58 13.75 -0.42
CA TYR A 135 7.80 13.44 0.32
C TYR A 135 8.89 12.88 -0.56
#